data_efa9ae58dc6ad9767b52ed8adbb7aebd
#
_entry.id   efa9ae58dc6ad9767b52ed8adbb7aebd
#
_cell.length_a   1.000
_cell.length_b   1.000
_cell.length_c   1.000
_cell.angle_alpha   90.00
_cell.angle_beta   90.00
_cell.angle_gamma   90.00
#
_symmetry.space_group_name_H-M   'P 1'
#
loop_
_entity.id
_entity.type
_entity.pdbx_description
1 polymer ?
#
loop_
_entity_poly.entity_id
_entity_poly.type
_entity_poly.pdbx_seq_one_letter_code
_entity_poly.pdbx_strand_id
1 'polypeptide(L)'
;MSEIVKVENVSFRYHRGTVPALKGINLSVHAGEFVGITGPAGAGKTTLLSCINGVIPHHYAGDLQGQVVVDGLDVAASTFRQLASHIGTVFEDPDFQMVSISVEEEVAFGPENLGLPPHEIEVRIRDALQKTRISDLRERAISTLSGGQKQRVAISAVLSMRPKVLLLDDPTSELDPVGTQEVMTALRELNRELGITIIMVSQDVERLVENADRILLLSEGELILDGSPREVCLQHDVVERAGVRVPQVTQFMISLLSRLNRSPQFDTIPLTVKEAASMVRRILNDGGAA
;
A
#
# COMPACT_ATOMS: atom_id res chain seq x y z
N MET A 1 10.70 -5.72 16.43
CA MET A 1 9.33 -5.26 16.11
C MET A 1 8.42 -6.47 16.16
N SER A 2 7.18 -6.35 16.62
CA SER A 2 6.22 -7.47 16.64
C SER A 2 5.64 -7.69 15.24
N GLU A 3 5.46 -8.95 14.86
CA GLU A 3 4.75 -9.33 13.65
C GLU A 3 3.26 -8.99 13.82
N ILE A 4 2.69 -8.23 12.89
CA ILE A 4 1.29 -7.80 12.95
C ILE A 4 0.43 -8.47 11.85
N VAL A 5 1.02 -8.79 10.70
CA VAL A 5 0.38 -9.60 9.66
C VAL A 5 1.25 -10.79 9.37
N LYS A 6 0.66 -11.98 9.38
CA LYS A 6 1.31 -13.24 9.06
C LYS A 6 0.47 -14.01 8.04
N VAL A 7 1.08 -14.36 6.93
CA VAL A 7 0.50 -15.17 5.85
C VAL A 7 1.34 -16.44 5.72
N GLU A 8 0.75 -17.60 5.98
CA GLU A 8 1.45 -18.89 6.02
C GLU A 8 0.89 -19.83 4.96
N ASN A 9 1.71 -20.11 3.95
CA ASN A 9 1.43 -21.06 2.86
C ASN A 9 0.06 -20.83 2.21
N VAL A 10 -0.31 -19.55 1.98
CA VAL A 10 -1.62 -19.19 1.46
C VAL A 10 -1.70 -19.45 -0.03
N SER A 11 -2.63 -20.30 -0.41
CA SER A 11 -3.05 -20.53 -1.80
C SER A 11 -4.54 -20.25 -1.91
N PHE A 12 -4.95 -19.61 -2.98
CA PHE A 12 -6.37 -19.35 -3.22
C PHE A 12 -6.75 -19.50 -4.69
N ARG A 13 -7.87 -20.18 -4.93
CA ARG A 13 -8.48 -20.31 -6.24
C ARG A 13 -9.96 -19.91 -6.16
N TYR A 14 -10.37 -18.94 -6.97
CA TYR A 14 -11.78 -18.57 -7.10
C TYR A 14 -12.62 -19.73 -7.63
N HIS A 15 -13.86 -19.86 -7.16
CA HIS A 15 -14.75 -20.98 -7.51
C HIS A 15 -14.98 -21.15 -9.03
N ARG A 16 -14.96 -20.04 -9.78
CA ARG A 16 -15.08 -20.04 -11.24
C ARG A 16 -13.72 -19.96 -11.96
N GLY A 17 -12.64 -19.90 -11.21
CA GLY A 17 -11.28 -19.82 -11.77
C GLY A 17 -10.70 -21.19 -12.07
N THR A 18 -10.01 -21.33 -13.18
CA THR A 18 -9.27 -22.56 -13.54
C THR A 18 -7.85 -22.58 -12.99
N VAL A 19 -7.30 -21.40 -12.65
CA VAL A 19 -5.93 -21.22 -12.18
C VAL A 19 -5.96 -20.61 -10.78
N PRO A 20 -5.09 -21.05 -9.85
CA PRO A 20 -4.93 -20.40 -8.55
C PRO A 20 -4.51 -18.94 -8.71
N ALA A 21 -5.18 -18.04 -7.98
CA ALA A 21 -4.84 -16.62 -7.92
C ALA A 21 -3.68 -16.34 -6.96
N LEU A 22 -3.49 -17.22 -5.97
CA LEU A 22 -2.34 -17.21 -5.06
C LEU A 22 -1.82 -18.65 -4.92
N LYS A 23 -0.49 -18.81 -4.81
CA LYS A 23 0.20 -20.09 -4.76
C LYS A 23 1.27 -20.09 -3.67
N GLY A 24 0.95 -20.65 -2.51
CA GLY A 24 1.88 -20.87 -1.41
C GLY A 24 2.55 -19.59 -0.87
N ILE A 25 1.81 -18.48 -0.79
CA ILE A 25 2.34 -17.20 -0.31
C ILE A 25 2.74 -17.32 1.15
N ASN A 26 3.97 -16.93 1.45
CA ASN A 26 4.48 -16.76 2.81
C ASN A 26 4.96 -15.32 2.96
N LEU A 27 4.43 -14.60 3.97
CA LEU A 27 4.71 -13.20 4.20
C LEU A 27 4.52 -12.88 5.67
N SER A 28 5.43 -12.12 6.26
CA SER A 28 5.24 -11.46 7.55
C SER A 28 5.43 -9.96 7.42
N VAL A 29 4.58 -9.16 8.07
CA VAL A 29 4.70 -7.71 8.15
C VAL A 29 4.80 -7.30 9.60
N HIS A 30 5.72 -6.40 9.92
CA HIS A 30 5.95 -5.94 11.27
C HIS A 30 5.14 -4.67 11.58
N ALA A 31 4.82 -4.48 12.85
CA ALA A 31 4.08 -3.31 13.29
C ALA A 31 4.84 -2.01 12.95
N GLY A 32 4.14 -1.06 12.32
CA GLY A 32 4.67 0.22 11.86
C GLY A 32 5.46 0.16 10.55
N GLU A 33 5.55 -1.02 9.89
CA GLU A 33 6.20 -1.16 8.59
C GLU A 33 5.31 -0.57 7.48
N PHE A 34 5.92 0.08 6.48
CA PHE A 34 5.27 0.45 5.24
C PHE A 34 5.70 -0.51 4.12
N VAL A 35 4.83 -1.44 3.76
CA VAL A 35 5.08 -2.46 2.74
C VAL A 35 4.39 -2.08 1.44
N GLY A 36 5.17 -2.00 0.36
CA GLY A 36 4.65 -1.86 -1.01
C GLY A 36 4.49 -3.21 -1.68
N ILE A 37 3.39 -3.43 -2.38
CA ILE A 37 3.16 -4.62 -3.21
C ILE A 37 3.03 -4.17 -4.66
N THR A 38 3.85 -4.73 -5.53
CA THR A 38 3.79 -4.47 -6.98
C THR A 38 3.73 -5.77 -7.78
N GLY A 39 3.49 -5.64 -9.08
CA GLY A 39 3.38 -6.76 -10.00
C GLY A 39 2.43 -6.45 -11.15
N PRO A 40 2.43 -7.24 -12.24
CA PRO A 40 1.55 -7.02 -13.38
C PRO A 40 0.06 -7.16 -13.02
N ALA A 41 -0.82 -6.72 -13.92
CA ALA A 41 -2.25 -6.98 -13.80
C ALA A 41 -2.49 -8.50 -13.70
N GLY A 42 -3.39 -8.92 -12.81
CA GLY A 42 -3.67 -10.34 -12.59
C GLY A 42 -2.61 -11.11 -11.76
N ALA A 43 -1.58 -10.45 -11.23
CA ALA A 43 -0.55 -11.10 -10.39
C ALA A 43 -1.05 -11.64 -9.04
N GLY A 44 -2.27 -11.29 -8.61
CA GLY A 44 -2.84 -11.73 -7.34
C GLY A 44 -2.80 -10.68 -6.21
N LYS A 45 -2.38 -9.44 -6.49
CA LYS A 45 -2.21 -8.38 -5.50
C LYS A 45 -3.50 -8.08 -4.70
N THR A 46 -4.59 -7.74 -5.38
CA THR A 46 -5.91 -7.49 -4.77
C THR A 46 -6.45 -8.75 -4.07
N THR A 47 -6.15 -9.94 -4.60
CA THR A 47 -6.52 -11.21 -3.96
C THR A 47 -5.78 -11.39 -2.63
N LEU A 48 -4.50 -11.04 -2.58
CA LEU A 48 -3.71 -11.09 -1.33
C LEU A 48 -4.27 -10.09 -0.31
N LEU A 49 -4.57 -8.84 -0.70
CA LEU A 49 -5.24 -7.89 0.19
C LEU A 49 -6.59 -8.42 0.68
N SER A 50 -7.36 -9.07 -0.21
CA SER A 50 -8.66 -9.68 0.14
C SER A 50 -8.54 -10.84 1.13
N CYS A 51 -7.42 -11.58 1.10
CA CYS A 51 -7.13 -12.59 2.12
C CYS A 51 -6.75 -11.95 3.47
N ILE A 52 -6.06 -10.80 3.46
CA ILE A 52 -5.63 -10.13 4.69
C ILE A 52 -6.81 -9.43 5.37
N ASN A 53 -7.73 -8.80 4.61
CA ASN A 53 -8.88 -8.09 5.19
C ASN A 53 -10.12 -8.96 5.47
N GLY A 54 -10.06 -10.24 5.13
CA GLY A 54 -11.14 -11.18 5.37
C GLY A 54 -12.27 -11.20 4.33
N VAL A 55 -12.19 -10.42 3.25
CA VAL A 55 -13.12 -10.55 2.12
C VAL A 55 -13.03 -11.96 1.55
N ILE A 56 -11.85 -12.55 1.56
CA ILE A 56 -11.62 -13.98 1.41
C ILE A 56 -11.29 -14.54 2.80
N PRO A 57 -12.00 -15.58 3.30
CA PRO A 57 -12.99 -16.43 2.59
C PRO A 57 -14.45 -15.99 2.75
N HIS A 58 -14.75 -14.90 3.45
CA HIS A 58 -16.12 -14.62 3.92
C HIS A 58 -17.09 -14.17 2.82
N HIS A 59 -16.61 -13.47 1.79
CA HIS A 59 -17.45 -12.97 0.67
C HIS A 59 -17.15 -13.65 -0.66
N TYR A 60 -15.88 -13.87 -0.96
CA TYR A 60 -15.54 -14.56 -2.20
C TYR A 60 -15.40 -16.05 -1.98
N ALA A 61 -16.29 -16.82 -2.66
CA ALA A 61 -16.24 -18.27 -2.63
C ALA A 61 -15.04 -18.78 -3.45
N GLY A 62 -14.30 -19.71 -2.84
CA GLY A 62 -13.12 -20.34 -3.45
C GLY A 62 -12.46 -21.33 -2.52
N ASP A 63 -11.40 -21.96 -3.02
CA ASP A 63 -10.60 -22.91 -2.26
C ASP A 63 -9.42 -22.14 -1.63
N LEU A 64 -9.52 -21.81 -0.34
CA LEU A 64 -8.46 -21.20 0.44
C LEU A 64 -7.69 -22.28 1.21
N GLN A 65 -6.37 -22.27 1.11
CA GLN A 65 -5.45 -23.10 1.90
C GLN A 65 -4.45 -22.20 2.61
N GLY A 66 -3.87 -22.68 3.70
CA GLY A 66 -2.96 -21.91 4.54
C GLY A 66 -3.71 -21.06 5.57
N GLN A 67 -3.02 -20.10 6.19
CA GLN A 67 -3.55 -19.29 7.27
C GLN A 67 -3.13 -17.83 7.12
N VAL A 68 -4.04 -16.91 7.47
CA VAL A 68 -3.75 -15.47 7.60
C VAL A 68 -4.11 -15.05 9.02
N VAL A 69 -3.15 -14.42 9.69
CA VAL A 69 -3.33 -13.85 11.03
C VAL A 69 -3.02 -12.36 10.98
N VAL A 70 -3.90 -11.53 11.51
CA VAL A 70 -3.70 -10.08 11.62
C VAL A 70 -3.93 -9.65 13.06
N ASP A 71 -2.92 -9.01 13.65
CA ASP A 71 -2.94 -8.55 15.05
C ASP A 71 -3.40 -9.64 16.04
N GLY A 72 -2.95 -10.88 15.80
CA GLY A 72 -3.30 -12.06 16.60
C GLY A 72 -4.65 -12.70 16.27
N LEU A 73 -5.43 -12.14 15.36
CA LEU A 73 -6.71 -12.69 14.91
C LEU A 73 -6.52 -13.58 13.69
N ASP A 74 -7.00 -14.81 13.73
CA ASP A 74 -7.14 -15.67 12.57
C ASP A 74 -8.27 -15.10 11.69
N VAL A 75 -7.93 -14.70 10.46
CA VAL A 75 -8.86 -14.01 9.56
C VAL A 75 -10.04 -14.89 9.18
N ALA A 76 -9.81 -16.16 8.90
CA ALA A 76 -10.87 -17.08 8.49
C ALA A 76 -11.83 -17.44 9.65
N ALA A 77 -11.36 -17.39 10.90
CA ALA A 77 -12.14 -17.69 12.09
C ALA A 77 -12.81 -16.44 12.70
N SER A 78 -12.43 -15.24 12.28
CA SER A 78 -12.90 -13.96 12.84
C SER A 78 -14.10 -13.42 12.07
N THR A 79 -14.98 -12.68 12.75
CA THR A 79 -16.04 -11.94 12.09
C THR A 79 -15.55 -10.63 11.48
N PHE A 80 -16.22 -10.09 10.45
CA PHE A 80 -15.91 -8.78 9.89
C PHE A 80 -15.85 -7.67 10.95
N ARG A 81 -16.74 -7.69 11.92
CA ARG A 81 -16.77 -6.70 13.00
C ARG A 81 -15.50 -6.73 13.84
N GLN A 82 -14.97 -7.92 14.10
CA GLN A 82 -13.69 -8.07 14.80
C GLN A 82 -12.53 -7.57 13.95
N LEU A 83 -12.49 -7.96 12.67
CA LEU A 83 -11.44 -7.53 11.74
C LEU A 83 -11.46 -6.03 11.49
N ALA A 84 -12.63 -5.41 11.34
CA ALA A 84 -12.80 -3.98 11.06
C ALA A 84 -12.22 -3.05 12.13
N SER A 85 -12.06 -3.51 13.37
CA SER A 85 -11.40 -2.75 14.43
C SER A 85 -9.86 -2.83 14.39
N HIS A 86 -9.30 -3.72 13.57
CA HIS A 86 -7.87 -3.93 13.43
C HIS A 86 -7.35 -3.56 12.04
N ILE A 87 -8.18 -3.75 11.01
CA ILE A 87 -7.81 -3.59 9.61
C ILE A 87 -8.73 -2.57 8.97
N GLY A 88 -8.13 -1.56 8.36
CA GLY A 88 -8.82 -0.62 7.49
C GLY A 88 -8.46 -0.90 6.03
N THR A 89 -9.42 -0.82 5.12
CA THR A 89 -9.19 -1.00 3.69
C THR A 89 -9.66 0.21 2.91
N VAL A 90 -8.81 0.71 2.02
CA VAL A 90 -9.13 1.78 1.06
C VAL A 90 -8.98 1.19 -0.33
N PHE A 91 -10.04 1.29 -1.13
CA PHE A 91 -10.09 0.77 -2.49
C PHE A 91 -9.50 1.77 -3.51
N GLU A 92 -9.24 1.29 -4.72
CA GLU A 92 -8.72 2.06 -5.85
C GLU A 92 -9.63 3.25 -6.18
N ASP A 93 -10.92 2.99 -6.37
CA ASP A 93 -11.93 4.02 -6.64
C ASP A 93 -12.70 4.36 -5.36
N PRO A 94 -12.54 5.59 -4.82
CA PRO A 94 -13.24 6.02 -3.63
C PRO A 94 -14.75 6.12 -3.82
N ASP A 95 -15.27 6.33 -5.02
CA ASP A 95 -16.71 6.45 -5.27
C ASP A 95 -17.44 5.13 -5.03
N PHE A 96 -16.78 3.98 -5.20
CA PHE A 96 -17.36 2.68 -4.85
C PHE A 96 -17.34 2.38 -3.34
N GLN A 97 -16.55 3.10 -2.57
CA GLN A 97 -16.43 2.89 -1.13
C GLN A 97 -17.39 3.79 -0.33
N MET A 98 -17.62 5.02 -0.81
CA MET A 98 -18.40 6.02 -0.09
C MET A 98 -19.90 5.78 -0.22
N VAL A 99 -20.61 5.82 0.91
CA VAL A 99 -22.06 5.52 1.00
C VAL A 99 -22.90 6.72 1.49
N SER A 100 -22.24 7.75 2.01
CA SER A 100 -22.90 8.91 2.63
C SER A 100 -22.97 10.11 1.68
N ILE A 101 -23.74 11.14 2.04
CA ILE A 101 -23.90 12.35 1.23
C ILE A 101 -22.83 13.37 1.57
N SER A 102 -22.46 13.50 2.85
CA SER A 102 -21.49 14.45 3.35
C SER A 102 -20.22 13.79 3.88
N VAL A 103 -19.12 14.57 3.94
CA VAL A 103 -17.84 14.10 4.49
C VAL A 103 -17.97 13.68 5.94
N GLU A 104 -18.70 14.45 6.75
CA GLU A 104 -18.91 14.15 8.16
C GLU A 104 -19.61 12.80 8.36
N GLU A 105 -20.71 12.59 7.63
CA GLU A 105 -21.48 11.34 7.71
C GLU A 105 -20.64 10.13 7.27
N GLU A 106 -19.83 10.29 6.23
CA GLU A 106 -18.94 9.23 5.74
C GLU A 106 -17.89 8.84 6.79
N VAL A 107 -17.28 9.82 7.44
CA VAL A 107 -16.27 9.57 8.49
C VAL A 107 -16.90 9.05 9.78
N ALA A 108 -18.17 9.39 10.05
CA ALA A 108 -18.95 8.88 11.19
C ALA A 108 -19.39 7.43 11.01
N PHE A 109 -19.61 7.00 9.77
CA PHE A 109 -20.25 5.72 9.42
C PHE A 109 -19.62 4.50 10.10
N GLY A 110 -18.29 4.39 10.04
CA GLY A 110 -17.56 3.27 10.68
C GLY A 110 -17.73 3.26 12.22
N PRO A 111 -17.40 4.36 12.92
CA PRO A 111 -17.62 4.50 14.36
C PRO A 111 -19.06 4.25 14.83
N GLU A 112 -20.06 4.70 14.07
CA GLU A 112 -21.47 4.43 14.36
C GLU A 112 -21.80 2.95 14.30
N ASN A 113 -21.32 2.24 13.26
CA ASN A 113 -21.50 0.80 13.12
C ASN A 113 -20.78 -0.01 14.21
N LEU A 114 -19.70 0.54 14.77
CA LEU A 114 -19.06 -0.04 15.95
C LEU A 114 -19.86 0.18 17.24
N GLY A 115 -20.88 1.06 17.22
CA GLY A 115 -21.71 1.40 18.37
C GLY A 115 -21.04 2.31 19.38
N LEU A 116 -20.16 3.19 18.92
CA LEU A 116 -19.47 4.14 19.80
C LEU A 116 -20.42 5.26 20.27
N PRO A 117 -20.19 5.83 21.46
CA PRO A 117 -21.00 6.94 21.93
C PRO A 117 -20.73 8.22 21.11
N PRO A 118 -21.75 9.12 20.95
CA PRO A 118 -21.66 10.30 20.09
C PRO A 118 -20.47 11.19 20.36
N HIS A 119 -20.07 11.38 21.63
CA HIS A 119 -18.91 12.22 21.99
C HIS A 119 -17.59 11.62 21.49
N GLU A 120 -17.47 10.30 21.46
CA GLU A 120 -16.27 9.62 20.92
C GLU A 120 -16.25 9.67 19.39
N ILE A 121 -17.41 9.52 18.74
CA ILE A 121 -17.55 9.66 17.30
C ILE A 121 -17.08 11.04 16.86
N GLU A 122 -17.54 12.11 17.53
CA GLU A 122 -17.12 13.49 17.26
C GLU A 122 -15.59 13.67 17.36
N VAL A 123 -14.97 13.13 18.41
CA VAL A 123 -13.51 13.18 18.56
C VAL A 123 -12.81 12.46 17.40
N ARG A 124 -13.29 11.28 17.01
CA ARG A 124 -12.70 10.48 15.94
C ARG A 124 -12.82 11.14 14.57
N ILE A 125 -13.97 11.76 14.28
CA ILE A 125 -14.19 12.53 13.04
C ILE A 125 -13.16 13.65 12.96
N ARG A 126 -13.10 14.50 13.99
CA ARG A 126 -12.17 15.64 14.02
C ARG A 126 -10.72 15.18 13.85
N ASP A 127 -10.30 14.16 14.60
CA ASP A 127 -8.94 13.63 14.56
C ASP A 127 -8.60 13.08 13.17
N ALA A 128 -9.51 12.32 12.54
CA ALA A 128 -9.29 11.75 11.22
C ALA A 128 -9.18 12.83 10.14
N LEU A 129 -10.11 13.80 10.12
CA LEU A 129 -10.09 14.90 9.16
C LEU A 129 -8.84 15.79 9.31
N GLN A 130 -8.39 16.01 10.53
CA GLN A 130 -7.16 16.77 10.79
C GLN A 130 -5.93 16.05 10.24
N LYS A 131 -5.80 14.75 10.47
CA LYS A 131 -4.68 13.91 10.01
C LYS A 131 -4.60 13.81 8.50
N THR A 132 -5.73 13.81 7.82
CA THR A 132 -5.79 13.80 6.35
C THR A 132 -5.82 15.19 5.73
N ARG A 133 -5.76 16.25 6.56
CA ARG A 133 -5.72 17.67 6.14
C ARG A 133 -6.93 18.10 5.30
N ILE A 134 -8.13 17.66 5.69
CA ILE A 134 -9.41 18.01 5.05
C ILE A 134 -10.47 18.48 6.06
N SER A 135 -10.04 19.06 7.18
CA SER A 135 -10.98 19.56 8.20
C SER A 135 -11.93 20.64 7.67
N ASP A 136 -11.49 21.41 6.69
CA ASP A 136 -12.28 22.43 5.99
C ASP A 136 -13.37 21.86 5.07
N LEU A 137 -13.31 20.56 4.77
CA LEU A 137 -14.28 19.88 3.91
C LEU A 137 -15.38 19.17 4.72
N ARG A 138 -15.34 19.21 6.06
CA ARG A 138 -16.23 18.43 6.94
C ARG A 138 -17.70 18.47 6.54
N GLU A 139 -18.23 19.65 6.25
CA GLU A 139 -19.66 19.87 5.92
C GLU A 139 -19.94 19.78 4.40
N ARG A 140 -18.94 19.51 3.59
CA ARG A 140 -19.09 19.47 2.13
C ARG A 140 -19.80 18.20 1.69
N ALA A 141 -20.59 18.33 0.63
CA ALA A 141 -21.15 17.18 -0.07
C ALA A 141 -20.05 16.45 -0.86
N ILE A 142 -19.96 15.12 -0.74
CA ILE A 142 -18.94 14.27 -1.38
C ILE A 142 -18.91 14.46 -2.91
N SER A 143 -20.09 14.63 -3.52
CA SER A 143 -20.22 14.86 -4.97
C SER A 143 -19.54 16.14 -5.48
N THR A 144 -19.18 17.08 -4.60
CA THR A 144 -18.53 18.34 -4.96
C THR A 144 -17.00 18.29 -4.84
N LEU A 145 -16.44 17.15 -4.42
CA LEU A 145 -15.04 16.99 -4.14
C LEU A 145 -14.24 16.56 -5.38
N SER A 146 -12.97 16.95 -5.45
CA SER A 146 -12.02 16.38 -6.42
C SER A 146 -11.66 14.93 -6.06
N GLY A 147 -11.12 14.17 -7.02
CA GLY A 147 -10.68 12.78 -6.78
C GLY A 147 -9.73 12.65 -5.59
N GLY A 148 -8.70 13.50 -5.50
CA GLY A 148 -7.76 13.50 -4.36
C GLY A 148 -8.42 13.87 -3.02
N GLN A 149 -9.44 14.75 -3.03
CA GLN A 149 -10.23 15.04 -1.83
C GLN A 149 -11.08 13.84 -1.44
N LYS A 150 -11.75 13.19 -2.38
CA LYS A 150 -12.53 11.96 -2.14
C LYS A 150 -11.66 10.85 -1.57
N GLN A 151 -10.46 10.65 -2.12
CA GLN A 151 -9.51 9.66 -1.61
C GLN A 151 -9.11 9.94 -0.16
N ARG A 152 -8.86 11.21 0.18
CA ARG A 152 -8.58 11.59 1.58
C ARG A 152 -9.78 11.42 2.50
N VAL A 153 -10.99 11.59 1.99
CA VAL A 153 -12.23 11.26 2.74
C VAL A 153 -12.31 9.76 3.01
N ALA A 154 -12.08 8.91 2.00
CA ALA A 154 -12.05 7.45 2.16
C ALA A 154 -11.01 7.01 3.20
N ILE A 155 -9.81 7.59 3.16
CA ILE A 155 -8.77 7.35 4.17
C ILE A 155 -9.24 7.82 5.56
N SER A 156 -9.88 9.00 5.66
CA SER A 156 -10.41 9.52 6.93
C SER A 156 -11.48 8.62 7.54
N ALA A 157 -12.40 8.13 6.69
CA ALA A 157 -13.46 7.21 7.12
C ALA A 157 -12.87 5.93 7.74
N VAL A 158 -11.83 5.39 7.12
CA VAL A 158 -11.13 4.23 7.65
C VAL A 158 -10.35 4.56 8.93
N LEU A 159 -9.65 5.70 8.98
CA LEU A 159 -8.87 6.13 10.15
C LEU A 159 -9.72 6.42 11.38
N SER A 160 -10.97 6.85 11.19
CA SER A 160 -11.91 7.08 12.30
C SER A 160 -12.17 5.82 13.13
N MET A 161 -11.97 4.64 12.55
CA MET A 161 -12.06 3.35 13.23
C MET A 161 -10.81 3.01 14.04
N ARG A 162 -9.70 3.75 13.86
CA ARG A 162 -8.39 3.57 14.52
C ARG A 162 -7.78 2.18 14.24
N PRO A 163 -7.65 1.77 12.99
CA PRO A 163 -7.06 0.48 12.65
C PRO A 163 -5.56 0.47 12.97
N LYS A 164 -5.01 -0.73 13.20
CA LYS A 164 -3.56 -0.95 13.33
C LYS A 164 -2.88 -1.20 11.99
N VAL A 165 -3.64 -1.77 11.03
CA VAL A 165 -3.19 -2.08 9.68
C VAL A 165 -4.09 -1.35 8.68
N LEU A 166 -3.48 -0.61 7.76
CA LEU A 166 -4.15 0.06 6.65
C LEU A 166 -3.75 -0.62 5.35
N LEU A 167 -4.73 -1.20 4.67
CA LEU A 167 -4.59 -1.80 3.36
C LEU A 167 -5.07 -0.82 2.29
N LEU A 168 -4.27 -0.62 1.27
CA LEU A 168 -4.54 0.35 0.20
C LEU A 168 -4.39 -0.37 -1.15
N ASP A 169 -5.46 -0.43 -1.93
CA ASP A 169 -5.43 -1.01 -3.27
C ASP A 169 -5.35 0.12 -4.30
N ASP A 170 -4.14 0.41 -4.77
CA ASP A 170 -3.75 1.46 -5.73
C ASP A 170 -4.41 2.85 -5.50
N PRO A 171 -4.27 3.44 -4.29
CA PRO A 171 -5.06 4.58 -3.83
C PRO A 171 -4.77 5.89 -4.58
N THR A 172 -3.91 5.87 -5.57
CA THR A 172 -3.45 7.05 -6.30
C THR A 172 -3.54 6.92 -7.82
N SER A 173 -4.11 5.82 -8.33
CA SER A 173 -4.22 5.53 -9.77
C SER A 173 -5.05 6.57 -10.55
N GLU A 174 -6.12 7.08 -9.94
CA GLU A 174 -7.08 8.02 -10.53
C GLU A 174 -6.76 9.50 -10.20
N LEU A 175 -5.61 9.78 -9.57
CA LEU A 175 -5.30 11.11 -9.07
C LEU A 175 -4.33 11.86 -9.97
N ASP A 176 -4.50 13.19 -10.04
CA ASP A 176 -3.50 14.07 -10.59
C ASP A 176 -2.21 14.09 -9.72
N PRO A 177 -1.09 14.62 -10.23
CA PRO A 177 0.16 14.63 -9.47
C PRO A 177 0.09 15.35 -8.12
N VAL A 178 -0.75 16.39 -8.01
CA VAL A 178 -0.91 17.16 -6.76
C VAL A 178 -1.68 16.33 -5.74
N GLY A 179 -2.84 15.80 -6.13
CA GLY A 179 -3.65 14.92 -5.28
C GLY A 179 -2.88 13.69 -4.82
N THR A 180 -2.09 13.09 -5.72
CA THR A 180 -1.19 11.99 -5.39
C THR A 180 -0.19 12.36 -4.30
N GLN A 181 0.49 13.51 -4.45
CA GLN A 181 1.49 13.95 -3.47
C GLN A 181 0.85 14.23 -2.10
N GLU A 182 -0.37 14.78 -2.07
CA GLU A 182 -1.11 15.04 -0.84
C GLU A 182 -1.50 13.74 -0.13
N VAL A 183 -2.01 12.74 -0.87
CA VAL A 183 -2.36 11.42 -0.32
C VAL A 183 -1.11 10.71 0.20
N MET A 184 -0.03 10.65 -0.57
CA MET A 184 1.21 9.99 -0.15
C MET A 184 1.84 10.67 1.06
N THR A 185 1.76 12.00 1.15
CA THR A 185 2.23 12.75 2.33
C THR A 185 1.43 12.38 3.57
N ALA A 186 0.09 12.34 3.46
CA ALA A 186 -0.77 11.94 4.57
C ALA A 186 -0.47 10.50 5.03
N LEU A 187 -0.32 9.55 4.10
CA LEU A 187 0.01 8.16 4.41
C LEU A 187 1.35 8.04 5.14
N ARG A 188 2.39 8.78 4.71
CA ARG A 188 3.68 8.79 5.40
C ARG A 188 3.58 9.34 6.82
N GLU A 189 2.83 10.42 7.02
CA GLU A 189 2.61 11.00 8.35
C GLU A 189 1.88 10.02 9.25
N LEU A 190 0.83 9.36 8.74
CA LEU A 190 0.10 8.32 9.49
C LEU A 190 1.00 7.15 9.91
N ASN A 191 1.87 6.69 9.02
CA ASN A 191 2.80 5.62 9.33
C ASN A 191 3.84 6.05 10.37
N ARG A 192 4.51 7.20 10.16
CA ARG A 192 5.64 7.63 11.00
C ARG A 192 5.22 8.18 12.35
N GLU A 193 4.14 8.96 12.41
CA GLU A 193 3.71 9.64 13.63
C GLU A 193 2.79 8.78 14.49
N LEU A 194 1.98 7.92 13.87
CA LEU A 194 1.00 7.09 14.57
C LEU A 194 1.42 5.62 14.65
N GLY A 195 2.48 5.22 13.96
CA GLY A 195 2.94 3.84 13.92
C GLY A 195 1.95 2.88 13.24
N ILE A 196 1.05 3.41 12.39
CA ILE A 196 0.11 2.58 11.63
C ILE A 196 0.89 1.76 10.61
N THR A 197 0.66 0.45 10.57
CA THR A 197 1.22 -0.42 9.55
C THR A 197 0.50 -0.19 8.23
N ILE A 198 1.24 0.01 7.14
CA ILE A 198 0.66 0.24 5.81
C ILE A 198 1.06 -0.89 4.87
N ILE A 199 0.10 -1.47 4.18
CA ILE A 199 0.31 -2.38 3.05
C ILE A 199 -0.37 -1.75 1.83
N MET A 200 0.42 -1.28 0.89
CA MET A 200 -0.07 -0.57 -0.30
C MET A 200 0.26 -1.33 -1.57
N VAL A 201 -0.76 -1.70 -2.31
CA VAL A 201 -0.62 -2.14 -3.71
C VAL A 201 -0.43 -0.91 -4.59
N SER A 202 0.54 -0.94 -5.48
CA SER A 202 0.66 0.05 -6.57
C SER A 202 1.38 -0.53 -7.78
N GLN A 203 0.97 -0.08 -8.96
CA GLN A 203 1.67 -0.32 -10.22
C GLN A 203 2.81 0.68 -10.43
N ASP A 204 2.77 1.82 -9.74
CA ASP A 204 3.81 2.85 -9.79
C ASP A 204 4.94 2.53 -8.80
N VAL A 205 5.97 1.86 -9.32
CA VAL A 205 7.14 1.47 -8.51
C VAL A 205 7.92 2.69 -8.02
N GLU A 206 7.93 3.82 -8.74
CA GLU A 206 8.59 5.04 -8.29
C GLU A 206 8.02 5.53 -6.95
N ARG A 207 6.71 5.47 -6.80
CA ARG A 207 6.03 5.81 -5.54
C ARG A 207 6.34 4.84 -4.41
N LEU A 208 6.38 3.53 -4.71
CA LEU A 208 6.73 2.53 -3.70
C LEU A 208 8.16 2.72 -3.22
N VAL A 209 9.10 2.93 -4.14
CA VAL A 209 10.53 3.13 -3.83
C VAL A 209 10.77 4.36 -2.95
N GLU A 210 9.99 5.42 -3.14
CA GLU A 210 10.10 6.65 -2.34
C GLU A 210 9.47 6.54 -0.95
N ASN A 211 8.52 5.61 -0.77
CA ASN A 211 7.65 5.62 0.40
C ASN A 211 7.74 4.36 1.27
N ALA A 212 7.93 3.20 0.66
CA ALA A 212 7.92 1.93 1.36
C ALA A 212 9.28 1.59 1.99
N ASP A 213 9.24 0.92 3.14
CA ASP A 213 10.43 0.35 3.78
C ASP A 213 10.84 -0.96 3.09
N ARG A 214 9.84 -1.66 2.50
CA ARG A 214 9.99 -2.98 1.88
C ARG A 214 9.03 -3.11 0.70
N ILE A 215 9.47 -3.78 -0.36
CA ILE A 215 8.69 -4.00 -1.58
C ILE A 215 8.59 -5.51 -1.84
N LEU A 216 7.36 -5.93 -2.12
CA LEU A 216 7.01 -7.27 -2.53
C LEU A 216 6.65 -7.26 -4.02
N LEU A 217 7.27 -8.13 -4.80
CA LEU A 217 6.92 -8.36 -6.20
C LEU A 217 6.12 -9.65 -6.35
N LEU A 218 4.87 -9.53 -6.73
CA LEU A 218 4.03 -10.66 -7.08
C LEU A 218 3.98 -10.86 -8.60
N SER A 219 4.04 -12.12 -9.04
CA SER A 219 3.81 -12.50 -10.42
C SER A 219 3.16 -13.88 -10.46
N GLU A 220 2.12 -14.05 -11.29
CA GLU A 220 1.39 -15.31 -11.49
C GLU A 220 0.92 -16.02 -10.19
N GLY A 221 0.58 -15.21 -9.19
CA GLY A 221 0.12 -15.68 -7.87
C GLY A 221 1.24 -16.09 -6.92
N GLU A 222 2.49 -15.84 -7.25
CA GLU A 222 3.67 -16.18 -6.44
C GLU A 222 4.40 -14.91 -5.98
N LEU A 223 5.03 -14.96 -4.81
CA LEU A 223 5.92 -13.92 -4.31
C LEU A 223 7.32 -14.15 -4.89
N ILE A 224 7.72 -13.31 -5.84
CA ILE A 224 8.97 -13.45 -6.60
C ILE A 224 10.13 -12.75 -5.90
N LEU A 225 9.90 -11.55 -5.37
CA LEU A 225 10.89 -10.78 -4.63
C LEU A 225 10.26 -10.19 -3.36
N ASP A 226 11.10 -10.09 -2.34
CA ASP A 226 10.80 -9.53 -1.05
C ASP A 226 12.07 -8.88 -0.49
N GLY A 227 12.08 -7.56 -0.36
CA GLY A 227 13.27 -6.86 0.11
C GLY A 227 13.08 -5.34 0.16
N SER A 228 14.12 -4.65 0.60
CA SER A 228 14.15 -3.19 0.55
C SER A 228 14.02 -2.67 -0.89
N PRO A 229 13.59 -1.42 -1.09
CA PRO A 229 13.51 -0.82 -2.42
C PRO A 229 14.80 -0.95 -3.23
N ARG A 230 15.97 -0.86 -2.58
CA ARG A 230 17.27 -1.01 -3.25
C ARG A 230 17.55 -2.45 -3.69
N GLU A 231 17.23 -3.44 -2.84
CA GLU A 231 17.40 -4.86 -3.17
C GLU A 231 16.53 -5.26 -4.37
N VAL A 232 15.29 -4.80 -4.38
CA VAL A 232 14.35 -5.08 -5.49
C VAL A 232 14.82 -4.40 -6.77
N CYS A 233 15.23 -3.13 -6.72
CA CYS A 233 15.72 -2.39 -7.89
C CYS A 233 17.03 -2.94 -8.46
N LEU A 234 17.90 -3.53 -7.64
CA LEU A 234 19.11 -4.20 -8.11
C LEU A 234 18.81 -5.47 -8.92
N GLN A 235 17.68 -6.12 -8.63
CA GLN A 235 17.21 -7.29 -9.36
C GLN A 235 16.36 -6.88 -10.58
N HIS A 236 16.71 -5.78 -11.24
CA HIS A 236 15.95 -5.19 -12.37
C HIS A 236 15.61 -6.20 -13.45
N ASP A 237 16.48 -7.16 -13.77
CA ASP A 237 16.22 -8.22 -14.75
C ASP A 237 15.05 -9.14 -14.32
N VAL A 238 14.91 -9.41 -13.01
CA VAL A 238 13.79 -10.19 -12.46
C VAL A 238 12.52 -9.37 -12.50
N VAL A 239 12.62 -8.09 -12.10
CA VAL A 239 11.49 -7.14 -12.09
C VAL A 239 10.94 -6.95 -13.51
N GLU A 240 11.81 -6.75 -14.50
CA GLU A 240 11.40 -6.59 -15.92
C GLU A 240 10.80 -7.87 -16.50
N ARG A 241 11.37 -9.04 -16.20
CA ARG A 241 10.77 -10.33 -16.62
C ARG A 241 9.39 -10.58 -16.03
N ALA A 242 9.14 -10.05 -14.83
CA ALA A 242 7.82 -10.09 -14.22
C ALA A 242 6.84 -9.05 -14.82
N GLY A 243 7.26 -8.27 -15.81
CA GLY A 243 6.41 -7.26 -16.46
C GLY A 243 6.28 -5.94 -15.70
N VAL A 244 7.17 -5.68 -14.75
CA VAL A 244 7.24 -4.46 -13.96
C VAL A 244 8.51 -3.68 -14.33
N ARG A 245 8.48 -2.35 -14.19
CA ARG A 245 9.66 -1.51 -14.47
C ARG A 245 10.20 -0.91 -13.19
N VAL A 246 11.51 -0.93 -13.03
CA VAL A 246 12.18 -0.14 -11.99
C VAL A 246 12.09 1.37 -12.32
N PRO A 247 12.27 2.28 -11.36
CA PRO A 247 12.25 3.72 -11.61
C PRO A 247 13.14 4.12 -12.80
N GLN A 248 12.65 5.04 -13.63
CA GLN A 248 13.38 5.45 -14.85
C GLN A 248 14.79 5.96 -14.53
N VAL A 249 14.93 6.70 -13.44
CA VAL A 249 16.23 7.20 -12.98
C VAL A 249 17.17 6.07 -12.60
N THR A 250 16.67 5.02 -11.97
CA THR A 250 17.44 3.83 -11.60
C THR A 250 17.90 3.07 -12.84
N GLN A 251 16.99 2.85 -13.80
CA GLN A 251 17.29 2.20 -15.08
C GLN A 251 18.35 2.96 -15.89
N PHE A 252 18.23 4.31 -15.94
CA PHE A 252 19.23 5.16 -16.56
C PHE A 252 20.60 4.99 -15.90
N MET A 253 20.66 5.00 -14.57
CA MET A 253 21.91 4.90 -13.82
C MET A 253 22.57 3.51 -13.96
N ILE A 254 21.77 2.43 -13.98
CA ILE A 254 22.27 1.08 -14.27
C ILE A 254 22.94 1.06 -15.66
N SER A 255 22.26 1.61 -16.67
CA SER A 255 22.78 1.68 -18.04
C SER A 255 24.06 2.53 -18.14
N LEU A 256 24.11 3.67 -17.44
CA LEU A 256 25.30 4.54 -17.39
C LEU A 256 26.49 3.84 -16.73
N LEU A 257 26.26 3.22 -15.56
CA LEU A 257 27.31 2.49 -14.84
C LEU A 257 27.88 1.33 -15.67
N SER A 258 27.00 0.57 -16.35
CA SER A 258 27.41 -0.51 -17.25
C SER A 258 28.33 0.00 -18.37
N ARG A 259 28.00 1.14 -19.01
CA ARG A 259 28.82 1.77 -20.05
C ARG A 259 30.19 2.26 -19.54
N LEU A 260 30.25 2.58 -18.24
CA LEU A 260 31.49 2.98 -17.56
C LEU A 260 32.30 1.78 -17.01
N ASN A 261 31.88 0.54 -17.31
CA ASN A 261 32.42 -0.69 -16.74
C ASN A 261 32.39 -0.71 -15.19
N ARG A 262 31.37 -0.07 -14.59
CA ARG A 262 31.14 -0.06 -13.16
C ARG A 262 29.87 -0.87 -12.88
N SER A 263 29.92 -1.78 -11.90
CA SER A 263 28.72 -2.51 -11.45
C SER A 263 27.91 -1.66 -10.48
N PRO A 264 26.57 -1.66 -10.59
CA PRO A 264 25.70 -1.05 -9.56
C PRO A 264 25.92 -1.78 -8.24
N GLN A 265 26.09 -1.01 -7.15
CA GLN A 265 26.27 -1.55 -5.80
C GLN A 265 25.03 -1.25 -4.97
N PHE A 266 24.72 -2.16 -4.05
CA PHE A 266 23.55 -2.06 -3.18
C PHE A 266 23.42 -0.70 -2.48
N ASP A 267 24.48 -0.24 -1.81
CA ASP A 267 24.45 0.99 -1.03
C ASP A 267 24.39 2.28 -1.87
N THR A 268 24.67 2.19 -3.16
CA THR A 268 24.90 3.38 -4.00
C THR A 268 23.94 3.50 -5.18
N ILE A 269 23.13 2.47 -5.50
CA ILE A 269 22.19 2.56 -6.62
C ILE A 269 21.16 3.67 -6.35
N PRO A 270 21.04 4.68 -7.21
CA PRO A 270 20.12 5.77 -7.00
C PRO A 270 18.67 5.32 -7.27
N LEU A 271 17.79 5.69 -6.36
CA LEU A 271 16.35 5.43 -6.46
C LEU A 271 15.56 6.69 -6.84
N THR A 272 16.17 7.86 -6.62
CA THR A 272 15.55 9.17 -6.89
C THR A 272 16.43 10.01 -7.80
N VAL A 273 15.81 10.99 -8.47
CA VAL A 273 16.53 11.97 -9.31
C VAL A 273 17.61 12.72 -8.52
N LYS A 274 17.33 13.04 -7.25
CA LYS A 274 18.28 13.73 -6.37
C LYS A 274 19.51 12.88 -6.07
N GLU A 275 19.33 11.60 -5.79
CA GLU A 275 20.42 10.65 -5.56
C GLU A 275 21.26 10.47 -6.84
N ALA A 276 20.60 10.30 -8.00
CA ALA A 276 21.26 10.15 -9.28
C ALA A 276 22.09 11.39 -9.65
N ALA A 277 21.52 12.58 -9.49
CA ALA A 277 22.26 13.83 -9.74
C ALA A 277 23.52 13.94 -8.87
N SER A 278 23.42 13.52 -7.60
CA SER A 278 24.57 13.51 -6.69
C SER A 278 25.63 12.49 -7.11
N MET A 279 25.22 11.32 -7.58
CA MET A 279 26.13 10.29 -8.08
C MET A 279 26.82 10.72 -9.39
N VAL A 280 26.10 11.29 -10.34
CA VAL A 280 26.65 11.79 -11.59
C VAL A 280 27.70 12.88 -11.33
N ARG A 281 27.46 13.81 -10.40
CA ARG A 281 28.46 14.82 -10.00
C ARG A 281 29.76 14.20 -9.47
N ARG A 282 29.65 13.14 -8.66
CA ARG A 282 30.85 12.41 -8.17
C ARG A 282 31.60 11.76 -9.33
N ILE A 283 30.90 11.08 -10.23
CA ILE A 283 31.53 10.42 -11.39
C ILE A 283 32.27 11.43 -12.26
N LEU A 284 31.70 12.62 -12.50
CA LEU A 284 32.32 13.68 -13.28
C LEU A 284 33.58 14.27 -12.58
N ASN A 285 33.50 14.44 -11.27
CA ASN A 285 34.64 14.96 -10.49
C ASN A 285 35.81 13.94 -10.42
N ASP A 286 35.46 12.64 -10.27
CA ASP A 286 36.50 11.57 -10.26
C ASP A 286 37.11 11.36 -11.63
N GLY A 287 36.38 11.58 -12.72
CA GLY A 287 36.89 11.47 -14.11
C GLY A 287 37.66 12.69 -14.61
N GLY A 288 37.58 13.83 -13.91
CA GLY A 288 38.33 15.05 -14.24
C GLY A 288 39.71 15.15 -13.60
N ALA A 289 40.13 14.13 -12.82
CA ALA A 289 41.41 14.05 -12.15
C ALA A 289 42.41 13.05 -12.82
N ALA A 290 42.12 12.60 -14.05
CA ALA A 290 42.95 11.69 -14.83
C ALA A 290 43.54 12.39 -16.07
#